data_ec15d76edd459b84667cb9bae9976176
#
_entry.id   ec15d76edd459b84667cb9bae9976176
#
_cell.length_a   1.000
_cell.length_b   1.000
_cell.length_c   1.000
_cell.angle_alpha   90.00
_cell.angle_beta   90.00
_cell.angle_gamma   90.00
#
_symmetry.space_group_name_H-M   'P 1'
#
loop_
_entity.id
_entity.type
_entity.pdbx_description
1 polymer ?
#
loop_
_entity_poly.entity_id
_entity_poly.type
_entity_poly.pdbx_seq_one_letter_code
_entity_poly.pdbx_strand_id
1 'polypeptide(L)'
;MNRRLLTTFMLAATLGFLAGCQSVDDRIKEKPEVFARLDAATKDKIKQGIIDLGYTEDMVYLALGKPDQRRESVTAAGKSTTWIYNTYYERYDGTAFAGYYRSLYYDPYLRSYRVYYRPMFADTYAQEKEERIRVIFTNGKVTTLEQAKG
;
A
#
# COMPACT_ATOMS: atom_id res chain seq x y z
N MET A 1 -9.11 44.53 -6.07
CA MET A 1 -9.15 43.11 -5.78
C MET A 1 -8.28 42.87 -4.52
N ASN A 2 -8.95 42.59 -3.38
CA ASN A 2 -8.35 42.72 -2.05
C ASN A 2 -7.33 41.63 -1.74
N ARG A 3 -6.09 42.01 -1.42
CA ARG A 3 -4.97 41.12 -1.00
C ARG A 3 -5.33 40.17 0.15
N ARG A 4 -6.34 40.49 0.95
CA ARG A 4 -6.84 39.66 2.07
C ARG A 4 -7.64 38.43 1.64
N LEU A 5 -8.26 38.45 0.46
CA LEU A 5 -9.01 37.32 -0.11
C LEU A 5 -8.08 36.24 -0.71
N LEU A 6 -6.92 36.65 -1.22
CA LEU A 6 -5.92 35.73 -1.78
C LEU A 6 -5.19 34.90 -0.69
N THR A 7 -4.95 35.49 0.48
CA THR A 7 -4.31 34.79 1.62
C THR A 7 -5.24 33.77 2.27
N THR A 8 -6.55 34.02 2.29
CA THR A 8 -7.55 33.09 2.87
C THR A 8 -7.76 31.89 1.96
N PHE A 9 -7.65 32.03 0.65
CA PHE A 9 -7.81 30.93 -0.29
C PHE A 9 -6.59 29.99 -0.35
N MET A 10 -5.39 30.54 -0.07
CA MET A 10 -4.13 29.75 -0.05
C MET A 10 -4.00 28.90 1.22
N LEU A 11 -4.64 29.29 2.34
CA LEU A 11 -4.60 28.55 3.61
C LEU A 11 -5.57 27.35 3.62
N ALA A 12 -6.62 27.39 2.79
CA ALA A 12 -7.62 26.31 2.71
C ALA A 12 -7.15 25.12 1.82
N ALA A 13 -6.15 25.33 0.98
CA ALA A 13 -5.67 24.30 0.05
C ALA A 13 -4.62 23.33 0.64
N THR A 14 -4.11 23.58 1.86
CA THR A 14 -3.04 22.78 2.46
C THR A 14 -3.50 21.69 3.45
N LEU A 15 -4.81 21.50 3.64
CA LEU A 15 -5.35 20.50 4.59
C LEU A 15 -5.67 19.13 3.96
N GLY A 16 -5.23 18.83 2.75
CA GLY A 16 -5.74 17.72 1.94
C GLY A 16 -4.83 16.50 1.72
N PHE A 17 -3.63 16.39 2.33
CA PHE A 17 -2.73 15.26 2.03
C PHE A 17 -2.01 14.69 3.25
N LEU A 18 -2.78 14.21 4.22
CA LEU A 18 -2.28 13.25 5.18
C LEU A 18 -2.97 11.89 4.95
N ALA A 19 -2.76 11.31 3.77
CA ALA A 19 -3.02 9.88 3.56
C ALA A 19 -1.87 9.10 4.22
N GLY A 20 -1.73 9.23 5.53
CA GLY A 20 -0.86 8.37 6.35
C GLY A 20 -1.52 6.99 6.48
N CYS A 21 -0.71 5.94 6.68
CA CYS A 21 -1.20 4.61 7.02
C CYS A 21 -2.11 4.73 8.24
N GLN A 22 -3.42 4.53 8.05
CA GLN A 22 -4.39 4.52 9.14
C GLN A 22 -4.07 3.39 10.11
N SER A 23 -3.83 3.72 11.36
CA SER A 23 -3.67 2.74 12.43
C SER A 23 -5.00 2.05 12.76
N VAL A 24 -4.97 0.92 13.44
CA VAL A 24 -6.18 0.26 13.96
C VAL A 24 -6.96 1.21 14.87
N ASP A 25 -6.25 1.99 15.70
CA ASP A 25 -6.89 2.93 16.62
C ASP A 25 -7.62 4.07 15.89
N ASP A 26 -7.11 4.53 14.76
CA ASP A 26 -7.78 5.56 13.97
C ASP A 26 -9.04 5.01 13.30
N ARG A 27 -9.01 3.77 12.81
CA ARG A 27 -10.19 3.10 12.27
C ARG A 27 -11.27 2.84 13.33
N ILE A 28 -10.86 2.53 14.57
CA ILE A 28 -11.78 2.40 15.71
C ILE A 28 -12.45 3.74 16.01
N LYS A 29 -11.72 4.86 15.95
CA LYS A 29 -12.29 6.21 16.12
C LYS A 29 -13.26 6.58 15.00
N GLU A 30 -13.08 6.07 13.77
CA GLU A 30 -14.02 6.28 12.67
C GLU A 30 -15.34 5.52 12.84
N LYS A 31 -15.30 4.31 13.43
CA LYS A 31 -16.47 3.44 13.63
C LYS A 31 -16.61 2.99 15.09
N PRO A 32 -16.73 3.94 16.05
CA PRO A 32 -16.74 3.61 17.47
C PRO A 32 -17.94 2.75 17.87
N GLU A 33 -19.10 2.94 17.22
CA GLU A 33 -20.31 2.19 17.53
C GLU A 33 -20.19 0.71 17.16
N VAL A 34 -19.53 0.40 16.04
CA VAL A 34 -19.26 -0.97 15.61
C VAL A 34 -18.37 -1.65 16.65
N PHE A 35 -17.26 -1.01 16.99
CA PHE A 35 -16.30 -1.54 17.92
C PHE A 35 -16.90 -1.71 19.34
N ALA A 36 -17.72 -0.76 19.81
CA ALA A 36 -18.31 -0.82 21.15
C ALA A 36 -19.19 -2.06 21.36
N ARG A 37 -19.92 -2.50 20.31
CA ARG A 37 -20.87 -3.63 20.37
C ARG A 37 -20.19 -5.01 20.39
N LEU A 38 -18.88 -5.07 20.12
CA LEU A 38 -18.14 -6.33 20.07
C LEU A 38 -17.81 -6.84 21.49
N ASP A 39 -17.71 -8.15 21.63
CA ASP A 39 -17.20 -8.77 22.85
C ASP A 39 -15.68 -8.52 23.03
N ALA A 40 -15.17 -8.76 24.23
CA ALA A 40 -13.77 -8.47 24.56
C ALA A 40 -12.78 -9.26 23.70
N ALA A 41 -13.04 -10.55 23.45
CA ALA A 41 -12.16 -11.39 22.66
C ALA A 41 -12.07 -10.94 21.21
N THR A 42 -13.19 -10.54 20.60
CA THR A 42 -13.24 -9.99 19.26
C THR A 42 -12.52 -8.63 19.16
N LYS A 43 -12.69 -7.76 20.18
CA LYS A 43 -11.96 -6.49 20.26
C LYS A 43 -10.45 -6.68 20.27
N ASP A 44 -9.96 -7.65 21.03
CA ASP A 44 -8.53 -7.94 21.11
C ASP A 44 -7.98 -8.50 19.80
N LYS A 45 -8.72 -9.37 19.11
CA LYS A 45 -8.36 -9.87 17.78
C LYS A 45 -8.27 -8.75 16.75
N ILE A 46 -9.27 -7.86 16.73
CA ILE A 46 -9.28 -6.71 15.80
C ILE A 46 -8.07 -5.81 16.05
N LYS A 47 -7.74 -5.51 17.30
CA LYS A 47 -6.54 -4.71 17.64
C LYS A 47 -5.24 -5.36 17.18
N GLN A 48 -5.19 -6.69 17.11
CA GLN A 48 -4.05 -7.45 16.59
C GLN A 48 -4.07 -7.62 15.05
N GLY A 49 -5.10 -7.09 14.36
CA GLY A 49 -5.27 -7.30 12.93
C GLY A 49 -5.70 -8.73 12.55
N ILE A 50 -6.28 -9.47 13.49
CA ILE A 50 -6.75 -10.84 13.26
C ILE A 50 -8.23 -10.79 12.90
N ILE A 51 -8.59 -11.54 11.87
CA ILE A 51 -9.97 -11.72 11.41
C ILE A 51 -10.39 -13.18 11.47
N ASP A 52 -11.68 -13.41 11.70
CA ASP A 52 -12.27 -14.73 11.76
C ASP A 52 -13.46 -14.88 10.80
N LEU A 53 -13.87 -16.13 10.57
CA LEU A 53 -15.11 -16.42 9.87
C LEU A 53 -16.31 -15.81 10.62
N GLY A 54 -17.30 -15.35 9.89
CA GLY A 54 -18.50 -14.70 10.43
C GLY A 54 -18.34 -13.20 10.73
N TYR A 55 -17.15 -12.62 10.63
CA TYR A 55 -16.95 -11.17 10.76
C TYR A 55 -17.69 -10.42 9.67
N THR A 56 -18.21 -9.26 10.00
CA THR A 56 -18.82 -8.33 9.03
C THR A 56 -17.75 -7.54 8.27
N GLU A 57 -18.12 -6.92 7.15
CA GLU A 57 -17.21 -6.02 6.41
C GLU A 57 -16.63 -4.93 7.31
N ASP A 58 -17.44 -4.35 8.21
CA ASP A 58 -16.98 -3.34 9.15
C ASP A 58 -15.94 -3.87 10.14
N MET A 59 -16.10 -5.10 10.66
CA MET A 59 -15.13 -5.72 11.55
C MET A 59 -13.81 -6.00 10.84
N VAL A 60 -13.87 -6.47 9.59
CA VAL A 60 -12.67 -6.68 8.77
C VAL A 60 -12.00 -5.34 8.46
N TYR A 61 -12.77 -4.29 8.15
CA TYR A 61 -12.23 -2.94 7.98
C TYR A 61 -11.52 -2.43 9.23
N LEU A 62 -12.10 -2.63 10.41
CA LEU A 62 -11.45 -2.24 11.68
C LEU A 62 -10.11 -2.95 11.86
N ALA A 63 -10.04 -4.26 11.56
CA ALA A 63 -8.83 -5.06 11.73
C ALA A 63 -7.75 -4.77 10.68
N LEU A 64 -8.11 -4.82 9.40
CA LEU A 64 -7.15 -4.79 8.29
C LEU A 64 -7.14 -3.45 7.52
N GLY A 65 -8.17 -2.63 7.69
CA GLY A 65 -8.35 -1.40 6.93
C GLY A 65 -8.98 -1.64 5.56
N LYS A 66 -8.82 -0.63 4.68
CA LYS A 66 -9.36 -0.67 3.33
C LYS A 66 -8.62 -1.69 2.47
N PRO A 67 -9.32 -2.57 1.74
CA PRO A 67 -8.65 -3.52 0.85
C PRO A 67 -8.03 -2.80 -0.37
N ASP A 68 -6.98 -3.38 -0.93
CA ASP A 68 -6.36 -2.90 -2.17
C ASP A 68 -7.30 -3.10 -3.36
N GLN A 69 -8.09 -4.18 -3.34
CA GLN A 69 -9.07 -4.47 -4.38
C GLN A 69 -10.36 -5.01 -3.75
N ARG A 70 -11.49 -4.54 -4.28
CA ARG A 70 -12.82 -5.08 -3.98
C ARG A 70 -13.43 -5.62 -5.27
N ARG A 71 -13.89 -6.85 -5.23
CA ARG A 71 -14.57 -7.52 -6.36
C ARG A 71 -15.94 -8.00 -5.90
N GLU A 72 -16.93 -7.79 -6.72
CA GLU A 72 -18.27 -8.32 -6.52
C GLU A 72 -18.52 -9.44 -7.52
N SER A 73 -19.11 -10.53 -7.07
CA SER A 73 -19.46 -11.68 -7.89
C SER A 73 -20.92 -12.04 -7.65
N VAL A 74 -21.62 -12.33 -8.74
CA VAL A 74 -23.00 -12.82 -8.72
C VAL A 74 -23.01 -14.19 -9.36
N THR A 75 -23.41 -15.20 -8.62
CA THR A 75 -23.50 -16.60 -9.07
C THR A 75 -24.91 -17.13 -8.82
N ALA A 76 -25.20 -18.33 -9.30
CA ALA A 76 -26.46 -19.01 -9.01
C ALA A 76 -26.66 -19.23 -7.48
N ALA A 77 -25.58 -19.28 -6.71
CA ALA A 77 -25.60 -19.40 -5.25
C ALA A 77 -25.82 -18.06 -4.51
N GLY A 78 -25.82 -16.93 -5.23
CA GLY A 78 -26.02 -15.59 -4.66
C GLY A 78 -24.91 -14.60 -4.95
N LYS A 79 -24.94 -13.48 -4.21
CA LYS A 79 -23.95 -12.41 -4.31
C LYS A 79 -22.85 -12.61 -3.26
N SER A 80 -21.60 -12.41 -3.69
CA SER A 80 -20.45 -12.40 -2.81
C SER A 80 -19.57 -11.18 -3.09
N THR A 81 -18.92 -10.67 -2.05
CA THR A 81 -17.92 -9.60 -2.13
C THR A 81 -16.56 -10.18 -1.75
N THR A 82 -15.54 -9.95 -2.54
CA THR A 82 -14.16 -10.38 -2.25
C THR A 82 -13.29 -9.15 -2.00
N TRP A 83 -12.63 -9.13 -0.85
CA TRP A 83 -11.61 -8.14 -0.51
C TRP A 83 -10.23 -8.78 -0.61
N ILE A 84 -9.31 -8.07 -1.27
CA ILE A 84 -7.96 -8.55 -1.52
C ILE A 84 -6.99 -7.52 -0.93
N TYR A 85 -6.05 -8.02 -0.13
CA TYR A 85 -4.94 -7.27 0.45
C TYR A 85 -3.63 -7.80 -0.12
N ASN A 86 -2.82 -6.93 -0.71
CA ASN A 86 -1.57 -7.28 -1.35
C ASN A 86 -0.38 -6.92 -0.47
N THR A 87 0.70 -7.66 -0.64
CA THR A 87 2.04 -7.25 -0.25
C THR A 87 2.78 -6.78 -1.50
N TYR A 88 3.54 -5.70 -1.39
CA TYR A 88 4.36 -5.16 -2.46
C TYR A 88 5.82 -5.36 -2.09
N TYR A 89 6.61 -5.84 -3.03
CA TYR A 89 8.05 -6.01 -2.87
C TYR A 89 8.78 -5.63 -4.15
N GLU A 90 10.05 -5.28 -4.00
CA GLU A 90 10.91 -4.98 -5.12
C GLU A 90 11.70 -6.23 -5.49
N ARG A 91 11.58 -6.65 -6.75
CA ARG A 91 12.39 -7.72 -7.32
C ARG A 91 13.47 -7.13 -8.22
N TYR A 92 14.70 -7.60 -8.07
CA TYR A 92 15.78 -7.24 -8.98
C TYR A 92 15.41 -7.66 -10.42
N ASP A 93 15.47 -6.69 -11.35
CA ASP A 93 15.07 -6.89 -12.75
C ASP A 93 16.24 -6.72 -13.73
N GLY A 94 17.46 -6.77 -13.23
CA GLY A 94 18.65 -6.65 -14.02
C GLY A 94 19.34 -5.30 -13.89
N THR A 95 20.12 -4.94 -14.92
CA THR A 95 20.85 -3.67 -14.97
C THR A 95 20.47 -2.90 -16.23
N ALA A 96 20.32 -1.59 -16.10
CA ALA A 96 20.09 -0.68 -17.21
C ALA A 96 21.28 0.26 -17.38
N PHE A 97 21.49 0.71 -18.62
CA PHE A 97 22.51 1.70 -18.91
C PHE A 97 22.14 3.03 -18.22
N ALA A 98 23.03 3.53 -17.36
CA ALA A 98 22.82 4.74 -16.55
C ALA A 98 23.65 5.94 -17.04
N GLY A 99 24.35 5.82 -18.17
CA GLY A 99 25.18 6.88 -18.71
C GLY A 99 26.66 6.52 -18.79
N TYR A 100 27.50 7.52 -18.78
CA TYR A 100 28.95 7.34 -18.82
C TYR A 100 29.61 7.99 -17.62
N TYR A 101 30.51 7.25 -17.01
CA TYR A 101 31.45 7.79 -16.02
C TYR A 101 32.65 8.40 -16.73
N ARG A 102 32.91 9.69 -16.48
CA ARG A 102 34.07 10.40 -17.00
C ARG A 102 35.26 10.19 -16.06
N SER A 103 36.37 9.65 -16.58
CA SER A 103 37.63 9.55 -15.86
C SER A 103 38.76 10.24 -16.63
N LEU A 104 39.74 10.72 -15.89
CA LEU A 104 40.98 11.23 -16.45
C LEU A 104 42.10 10.22 -16.19
N TYR A 105 42.88 9.89 -17.21
CA TYR A 105 44.09 9.12 -17.04
C TYR A 105 45.25 9.85 -17.67
N TYR A 106 46.46 9.67 -17.14
CA TYR A 106 47.68 10.22 -17.71
C TYR A 106 48.23 9.28 -18.78
N ASP A 107 48.40 9.79 -19.99
CA ASP A 107 49.03 9.04 -21.09
C ASP A 107 50.54 9.34 -21.08
N PRO A 108 51.39 8.37 -20.74
CA PRO A 108 52.83 8.60 -20.61
C PRO A 108 53.52 8.83 -21.96
N TYR A 109 52.94 8.34 -23.08
CA TYR A 109 53.48 8.53 -24.39
C TYR A 109 53.25 9.94 -24.93
N LEU A 110 52.04 10.46 -24.69
CA LEU A 110 51.65 11.81 -25.08
C LEU A 110 51.95 12.85 -24.01
N ARG A 111 52.44 12.44 -22.84
CA ARG A 111 52.71 13.28 -21.65
C ARG A 111 51.54 14.24 -21.32
N SER A 112 50.31 13.75 -21.42
CA SER A 112 49.10 14.56 -21.22
C SER A 112 48.00 13.76 -20.60
N TYR A 113 47.07 14.47 -19.94
CA TYR A 113 45.86 13.85 -19.42
C TYR A 113 44.83 13.71 -20.55
N ARG A 114 44.20 12.51 -20.60
CA ARG A 114 43.13 12.21 -21.54
C ARG A 114 41.85 11.87 -20.80
N VAL A 115 40.75 12.29 -21.41
CA VAL A 115 39.42 11.96 -20.94
C VAL A 115 39.00 10.62 -21.50
N TYR A 116 38.52 9.76 -20.63
CA TYR A 116 37.98 8.45 -20.97
C TYR A 116 36.56 8.31 -20.40
N TYR A 117 35.65 7.79 -21.20
CA TYR A 117 34.27 7.55 -20.80
C TYR A 117 34.03 6.07 -20.70
N ARG A 118 33.57 5.61 -19.52
CA ARG A 118 33.20 4.21 -19.29
C ARG A 118 31.68 4.14 -19.15
N PRO A 119 31.02 3.15 -19.77
CA PRO A 119 29.60 2.95 -19.55
C PRO A 119 29.35 2.64 -18.09
N MET A 120 28.31 3.22 -17.54
CA MET A 120 27.82 2.98 -16.18
C MET A 120 26.47 2.28 -16.28
N PHE A 121 26.28 1.26 -15.46
CA PHE A 121 25.06 0.52 -15.35
C PHE A 121 24.53 0.68 -13.92
N ALA A 122 23.23 0.77 -13.78
CA ALA A 122 22.54 0.80 -12.49
C ALA A 122 21.57 -0.37 -12.40
N ASP A 123 21.45 -0.93 -11.20
CA ASP A 123 20.49 -1.98 -10.94
C ASP A 123 19.08 -1.44 -11.08
N THR A 124 18.22 -2.22 -11.72
CA THR A 124 16.81 -1.93 -11.89
C THR A 124 15.98 -2.89 -11.06
N TYR A 125 14.88 -2.37 -10.50
CA TYR A 125 13.96 -3.13 -9.68
C TYR A 125 12.55 -2.97 -10.24
N ALA A 126 11.85 -4.09 -10.39
CA ALA A 126 10.45 -4.13 -10.71
C ALA A 126 9.64 -4.25 -9.42
N GLN A 127 8.57 -3.44 -9.29
CA GLN A 127 7.62 -3.63 -8.21
C GLN A 127 6.69 -4.79 -8.55
N GLU A 128 6.70 -5.81 -7.72
CA GLU A 128 5.77 -6.93 -7.79
C GLU A 128 4.78 -6.87 -6.64
N LYS A 129 3.61 -7.43 -6.87
CA LYS A 129 2.56 -7.56 -5.86
C LYS A 129 2.13 -9.01 -5.74
N GLU A 130 1.91 -9.44 -4.52
CA GLU A 130 1.39 -10.76 -4.19
C GLU A 130 0.15 -10.62 -3.32
N GLU A 131 -0.90 -11.40 -3.58
CA GLU A 131 -2.08 -11.44 -2.73
C GLU A 131 -1.70 -12.09 -1.39
N ARG A 132 -1.70 -11.30 -0.32
CA ARG A 132 -1.39 -11.76 1.03
C ARG A 132 -2.60 -12.33 1.74
N ILE A 133 -3.74 -11.63 1.63
CA ILE A 133 -4.99 -12.02 2.28
C ILE A 133 -6.13 -11.83 1.29
N ARG A 134 -6.98 -12.85 1.16
CA ARG A 134 -8.24 -12.77 0.43
C ARG A 134 -9.39 -13.13 1.36
N VAL A 135 -10.36 -12.24 1.45
CA VAL A 135 -11.54 -12.38 2.32
C VAL A 135 -12.78 -12.40 1.44
N ILE A 136 -13.57 -13.47 1.52
CA ILE A 136 -14.82 -13.59 0.76
C ILE A 136 -15.98 -13.44 1.73
N PHE A 137 -16.86 -12.52 1.42
CA PHE A 137 -18.09 -12.25 2.15
C PHE A 137 -19.29 -12.80 1.38
N THR A 138 -20.15 -13.52 2.08
CA THR A 138 -21.47 -13.93 1.59
C THR A 138 -22.50 -13.42 2.58
N ASN A 139 -23.53 -12.72 2.07
CA ASN A 139 -24.54 -12.06 2.91
C ASN A 139 -23.93 -11.14 3.98
N GLY A 140 -22.86 -10.39 3.61
CA GLY A 140 -22.19 -9.42 4.48
C GLY A 140 -21.33 -10.01 5.60
N LYS A 141 -21.08 -11.33 5.61
CA LYS A 141 -20.23 -12.02 6.59
C LYS A 141 -19.10 -12.79 5.91
N VAL A 142 -17.93 -12.83 6.54
CA VAL A 142 -16.79 -13.62 6.08
C VAL A 142 -17.15 -15.10 6.07
N THR A 143 -17.08 -15.72 4.90
CA THR A 143 -17.30 -17.15 4.69
C THR A 143 -16.01 -17.88 4.32
N THR A 144 -15.05 -17.17 3.72
CA THR A 144 -13.77 -17.76 3.35
C THR A 144 -12.65 -16.77 3.64
N LEU A 145 -11.57 -17.25 4.22
CA LEU A 145 -10.35 -16.52 4.48
C LEU A 145 -9.18 -17.33 3.93
N GLU A 146 -8.49 -16.74 2.95
CA GLU A 146 -7.28 -17.30 2.36
C GLU A 146 -6.10 -16.41 2.73
N GLN A 147 -5.02 -17.03 3.19
CA GLN A 147 -3.77 -16.33 3.53
C GLN A 147 -2.62 -17.03 2.82
N ALA A 148 -1.79 -16.25 2.12
CA ALA A 148 -0.54 -16.78 1.58
C ALA A 148 0.37 -17.22 2.75
N LYS A 149 0.90 -18.43 2.67
CA LYS A 149 1.99 -18.86 3.55
C LYS A 149 3.28 -18.23 3.00
N GLY A 150 3.88 -17.37 3.80
CA GLY A 150 5.24 -16.88 3.59
C GLY A 150 6.27 -17.99 3.81
#